data_b21fac2d3a33fa7477804365fe9acd53
#
_entry.id   b21fac2d3a33fa7477804365fe9acd53
#
_cell.length_a   1.000
_cell.length_b   1.000
_cell.length_c   1.000
_cell.angle_alpha   90.00
_cell.angle_beta   90.00
_cell.angle_gamma   90.00
#
_symmetry.space_group_name_H-M   'P 1'
#
loop_
_entity.id
_entity.type
_entity.pdbx_description
1 polymer ?
#
loop_
_entity_poly.entity_id
_entity_poly.type
_entity_poly.pdbx_seq_one_letter_code
_entity_poly.pdbx_strand_id
1 'polypeptide(L)'
;MKKVLIIGSGLSGLSCALELAQKGIHSILVSPYPSERAQSVMAAGGINAAIGKEDSPEIHAEDTLQSGGNIAGKESVLGLCSAAPEIVRYLERLGVVFNRDEDGEVSLRAFGGQSRNRTAYAGASTGKQIMTALIREARKYECNGVITRLLGRQFYSALISDGKCYGALLYNEKEQKLEVVLADAVVIATGGQNLLFGKTTGSTQCDGYAASKLYEQGARLKNLEFIQYHPTTVETPQKRMLISEAARGDGGRLYYIENGNRVYFMEKLYGERGNLMPRDIVSKCIYDAHSQVYLDIAFLGEKLIRTRLLEVAEVCSKYAGIDCTKESIPVYPSVHFFMGGLYVDKNHQTSIGNLYAVGECASRYHGANRLGGNSLLAAIYGSQVAANAIADLPETSVAPDFDEYISAQNEAISKRLESNSRFSAVYVRNEISKLMKDCLGITRTEEKLLEGINGIDYYLSISDKLTFDSDVSPYVGYSIKPMLILARAILTSALERKETRGAHIREDYPERNSEYESCSICTYQGGEHHVSFKKEDEE
;
A
#
# COMPACT_ATOMS: atom_id res chain seq x y z
N MET A 1 17.90 25.84 -10.41
CA MET A 1 17.79 24.39 -10.78
C MET A 1 16.75 23.77 -9.88
N LYS A 2 15.72 23.18 -10.45
CA LYS A 2 14.60 22.59 -9.70
C LYS A 2 15.08 21.49 -8.76
N LYS A 3 14.60 21.50 -7.50
CA LYS A 3 14.95 20.54 -6.46
C LYS A 3 13.68 19.84 -5.94
N VAL A 4 13.65 18.51 -5.96
CA VAL A 4 12.51 17.69 -5.54
C VAL A 4 12.87 16.89 -4.31
N LEU A 5 12.01 16.94 -3.28
CA LEU A 5 12.15 16.12 -2.08
C LEU A 5 11.22 14.92 -2.19
N ILE A 6 11.77 13.71 -2.11
CA ILE A 6 11.02 12.44 -2.20
C ILE A 6 11.08 11.73 -0.86
N ILE A 7 9.92 11.49 -0.24
CA ILE A 7 9.79 10.84 1.06
C ILE A 7 9.42 9.37 0.85
N GLY A 8 10.38 8.49 1.07
CA GLY A 8 10.26 7.05 0.85
C GLY A 8 11.16 6.56 -0.28
N SER A 9 11.98 5.53 -0.01
CA SER A 9 12.95 4.95 -0.95
C SER A 9 12.57 3.54 -1.43
N GLY A 10 11.27 3.23 -1.39
CA GLY A 10 10.69 2.02 -1.99
C GLY A 10 10.58 2.14 -3.51
N LEU A 11 9.79 1.24 -4.13
CA LEU A 11 9.61 1.19 -5.58
C LEU A 11 9.19 2.53 -6.17
N SER A 12 8.16 3.17 -5.60
CA SER A 12 7.63 4.43 -6.12
C SER A 12 8.65 5.57 -5.99
N GLY A 13 9.29 5.71 -4.83
CA GLY A 13 10.27 6.79 -4.63
C GLY A 13 11.50 6.65 -5.54
N LEU A 14 12.02 5.42 -5.72
CA LEU A 14 13.11 5.16 -6.66
C LEU A 14 12.70 5.41 -8.11
N SER A 15 11.51 4.96 -8.52
CA SER A 15 11.00 5.19 -9.88
C SER A 15 10.84 6.68 -10.16
N CYS A 16 10.32 7.45 -9.21
CA CYS A 16 10.18 8.90 -9.33
C CYS A 16 11.55 9.60 -9.42
N ALA A 17 12.50 9.22 -8.55
CA ALA A 17 13.85 9.78 -8.56
C ALA A 17 14.59 9.50 -9.88
N LEU A 18 14.43 8.30 -10.44
CA LEU A 18 15.04 7.93 -11.72
C LEU A 18 14.43 8.70 -12.89
N GLU A 19 13.10 8.83 -12.93
CA GLU A 19 12.41 9.60 -13.98
C GLU A 19 12.81 11.09 -13.96
N LEU A 20 12.91 11.69 -12.76
CA LEU A 20 13.40 13.05 -12.58
C LEU A 20 14.87 13.18 -13.00
N ALA A 21 15.72 12.21 -12.64
CA ALA A 21 17.13 12.21 -12.97
C ALA A 21 17.39 12.13 -14.48
N GLN A 22 16.58 11.35 -15.23
CA GLN A 22 16.62 11.30 -16.70
C GLN A 22 16.29 12.65 -17.34
N LYS A 23 15.54 13.51 -16.64
CA LYS A 23 15.21 14.89 -17.06
C LYS A 23 16.21 15.94 -16.54
N GLY A 24 17.29 15.49 -15.88
CA GLY A 24 18.30 16.38 -15.29
C GLY A 24 17.83 17.15 -14.04
N ILE A 25 16.76 16.70 -13.40
CA ILE A 25 16.20 17.34 -12.20
C ILE A 25 16.80 16.70 -10.95
N HIS A 26 17.36 17.54 -10.06
CA HIS A 26 17.94 17.08 -8.81
C HIS A 26 16.87 16.64 -7.83
N SER A 27 17.05 15.45 -7.21
CA SER A 27 16.15 14.95 -6.17
C SER A 27 16.89 14.57 -4.89
N ILE A 28 16.21 14.79 -3.75
CA ILE A 28 16.65 14.34 -2.43
C ILE A 28 15.72 13.20 -2.02
N LEU A 29 16.25 11.98 -1.93
CA LEU A 29 15.53 10.77 -1.58
C LEU A 29 15.73 10.45 -0.10
N VAL A 30 14.66 10.53 0.69
CA VAL A 30 14.66 10.41 2.15
C VAL A 30 14.04 9.11 2.59
N SER A 31 14.67 8.41 3.52
CA SER A 31 14.08 7.22 4.17
C SER A 31 14.76 6.90 5.50
N PRO A 32 14.03 6.26 6.45
CA PRO A 32 14.63 5.79 7.69
C PRO A 32 15.62 4.65 7.46
N TYR A 33 15.38 3.82 6.44
CA TYR A 33 16.16 2.60 6.16
C TYR A 33 16.59 2.53 4.70
N PRO A 34 17.62 1.71 4.38
CA PRO A 34 18.03 1.44 2.99
C PRO A 34 16.88 0.86 2.14
N SER A 35 16.89 1.16 0.84
CA SER A 35 15.88 0.71 -0.13
C SER A 35 15.75 -0.81 -0.20
N GLU A 36 16.80 -1.55 0.12
CA GLU A 36 16.83 -3.02 0.20
C GLU A 36 15.92 -3.59 1.31
N ARG A 37 15.49 -2.75 2.25
CA ARG A 37 14.55 -3.11 3.33
C ARG A 37 13.11 -2.66 3.06
N ALA A 38 12.84 -2.04 1.93
CA ALA A 38 11.50 -1.59 1.55
C ALA A 38 10.55 -2.78 1.33
N GLN A 39 9.26 -2.57 1.62
CA GLN A 39 8.20 -3.59 1.40
C GLN A 39 8.21 -4.13 -0.03
N SER A 40 8.52 -3.29 -1.02
CA SER A 40 8.55 -3.65 -2.44
C SER A 40 9.50 -4.83 -2.76
N VAL A 41 10.56 -5.02 -1.97
CA VAL A 41 11.49 -6.17 -2.11
C VAL A 41 10.80 -7.50 -1.88
N MET A 42 9.76 -7.52 -1.05
CA MET A 42 9.00 -8.71 -0.68
C MET A 42 7.86 -9.04 -1.64
N ALA A 43 7.65 -8.24 -2.69
CA ALA A 43 6.59 -8.47 -3.66
C ALA A 43 6.91 -9.70 -4.54
N ALA A 44 6.24 -10.79 -4.26
CA ALA A 44 6.53 -12.09 -4.85
C ALA A 44 5.84 -12.32 -6.21
N GLY A 45 4.60 -11.86 -6.35
CA GLY A 45 3.68 -12.33 -7.39
C GLY A 45 4.07 -11.99 -8.82
N GLY A 46 4.38 -10.73 -9.11
CA GLY A 46 4.66 -10.26 -10.47
C GLY A 46 4.04 -8.88 -10.76
N ILE A 47 4.17 -8.45 -12.00
CA ILE A 47 3.67 -7.19 -12.53
C ILE A 47 2.77 -7.46 -13.74
N ASN A 48 1.58 -6.85 -13.77
CA ASN A 48 0.66 -7.02 -14.90
C ASN A 48 1.09 -6.21 -16.11
N ALA A 49 1.01 -6.82 -17.27
CA ALA A 49 1.14 -6.17 -18.56
C ALA A 49 0.42 -6.97 -19.65
N ALA A 50 -0.38 -6.32 -20.47
CA ALA A 50 -1.07 -6.93 -21.61
C ALA A 50 -0.08 -7.12 -22.78
N ILE A 51 0.79 -8.11 -22.66
CA ILE A 51 1.82 -8.47 -23.67
C ILE A 51 1.56 -9.84 -24.32
N GLY A 52 0.55 -10.57 -23.85
CA GLY A 52 0.11 -11.84 -24.46
C GLY A 52 -0.64 -11.61 -25.77
N LYS A 53 -0.62 -12.61 -26.67
CA LYS A 53 -1.22 -12.53 -28.03
C LYS A 53 -2.72 -12.22 -28.06
N GLU A 54 -3.46 -12.63 -27.00
CA GLU A 54 -4.92 -12.47 -26.91
C GLU A 54 -5.34 -11.42 -25.87
N ASP A 55 -4.41 -10.58 -25.41
CA ASP A 55 -4.64 -9.56 -24.40
C ASP A 55 -4.43 -8.15 -24.98
N SER A 56 -5.07 -7.16 -24.39
CA SER A 56 -4.89 -5.75 -24.76
C SER A 56 -4.97 -4.85 -23.52
N PRO A 57 -4.45 -3.61 -23.61
CA PRO A 57 -4.61 -2.63 -22.56
C PRO A 57 -6.06 -2.39 -22.15
N GLU A 58 -7.01 -2.45 -23.11
CA GLU A 58 -8.44 -2.27 -22.87
C GLU A 58 -9.03 -3.41 -22.05
N ILE A 59 -8.68 -4.69 -22.37
CA ILE A 59 -9.09 -5.87 -21.61
C ILE A 59 -8.49 -5.81 -20.19
N HIS A 60 -7.23 -5.38 -20.08
CA HIS A 60 -6.59 -5.17 -18.78
C HIS A 60 -7.29 -4.07 -17.97
N ALA A 61 -7.68 -2.98 -18.62
CA ALA A 61 -8.41 -1.88 -17.97
C ALA A 61 -9.80 -2.32 -17.51
N GLU A 62 -10.51 -3.12 -18.33
CA GLU A 62 -11.82 -3.66 -17.96
C GLU A 62 -11.75 -4.55 -16.72
N ASP A 63 -10.82 -5.52 -16.68
CA ASP A 63 -10.59 -6.37 -15.49
C ASP A 63 -10.25 -5.52 -14.26
N THR A 64 -9.45 -4.46 -14.43
CA THR A 64 -9.06 -3.55 -13.35
C THR A 64 -10.27 -2.78 -12.80
N LEU A 65 -11.11 -2.23 -13.68
CA LEU A 65 -12.32 -1.49 -13.31
C LEU A 65 -13.34 -2.39 -12.62
N GLN A 66 -13.58 -3.58 -13.18
CA GLN A 66 -14.50 -4.56 -12.60
C GLN A 66 -14.04 -5.00 -11.20
N SER A 67 -12.75 -5.33 -11.04
CA SER A 67 -12.16 -5.66 -9.74
C SER A 67 -12.31 -4.49 -8.76
N GLY A 68 -12.12 -3.25 -9.23
CA GLY A 68 -12.26 -2.00 -8.47
C GLY A 68 -13.70 -1.56 -8.19
N GLY A 69 -14.71 -2.38 -8.50
CA GLY A 69 -16.12 -2.06 -8.26
C GLY A 69 -16.65 -0.88 -9.07
N ASN A 70 -15.98 -0.56 -10.19
CA ASN A 70 -16.30 0.51 -11.16
C ASN A 70 -16.31 1.93 -10.59
N ILE A 71 -15.54 2.20 -9.53
CA ILE A 71 -15.44 3.55 -8.93
C ILE A 71 -14.11 4.26 -9.22
N ALA A 72 -13.13 3.60 -9.83
CA ALA A 72 -11.90 4.23 -10.30
C ALA A 72 -12.12 4.95 -11.65
N GLY A 73 -11.41 6.04 -11.90
CA GLY A 73 -11.50 6.81 -13.15
C GLY A 73 -11.04 6.00 -14.36
N LYS A 74 -11.90 5.87 -15.36
CA LYS A 74 -11.65 5.06 -16.57
C LYS A 74 -10.41 5.50 -17.32
N GLU A 75 -10.22 6.81 -17.51
CA GLU A 75 -9.07 7.38 -18.20
C GLU A 75 -7.76 7.04 -17.48
N SER A 76 -7.73 7.19 -16.16
CA SER A 76 -6.55 6.87 -15.34
C SER A 76 -6.19 5.40 -15.38
N VAL A 77 -7.20 4.52 -15.33
CA VAL A 77 -7.00 3.06 -15.40
C VAL A 77 -6.53 2.65 -16.79
N LEU A 78 -7.10 3.22 -17.85
CA LEU A 78 -6.65 2.94 -19.22
C LEU A 78 -5.20 3.41 -19.43
N GLY A 79 -4.85 4.60 -18.93
CA GLY A 79 -3.47 5.11 -18.96
C GLY A 79 -2.48 4.17 -18.27
N LEU A 80 -2.83 3.69 -17.07
CA LEU A 80 -2.05 2.69 -16.34
C LEU A 80 -1.82 1.41 -17.17
N CYS A 81 -2.89 0.86 -17.73
CA CYS A 81 -2.86 -0.40 -18.47
C CYS A 81 -2.14 -0.27 -19.82
N SER A 82 -2.27 0.88 -20.48
CA SER A 82 -1.58 1.19 -21.74
C SER A 82 -0.06 1.35 -21.56
N ALA A 83 0.38 1.87 -20.42
CA ALA A 83 1.79 2.01 -20.11
C ALA A 83 2.46 0.68 -19.70
N ALA A 84 1.69 -0.31 -19.28
CA ALA A 84 2.20 -1.54 -18.68
C ALA A 84 3.20 -2.33 -19.58
N PRO A 85 2.95 -2.52 -20.88
CA PRO A 85 3.90 -3.20 -21.77
C PRO A 85 5.26 -2.51 -21.85
N GLU A 86 5.28 -1.17 -21.91
CA GLU A 86 6.52 -0.42 -21.97
C GLU A 86 7.26 -0.40 -20.62
N ILE A 87 6.54 -0.40 -19.52
CA ILE A 87 7.12 -0.53 -18.18
C ILE A 87 7.84 -1.87 -18.03
N VAL A 88 7.26 -2.98 -18.51
CA VAL A 88 7.95 -4.29 -18.50
C VAL A 88 9.23 -4.24 -19.34
N ARG A 89 9.19 -3.69 -20.57
CA ARG A 89 10.39 -3.53 -21.41
C ARG A 89 11.43 -2.61 -20.77
N TYR A 90 11.01 -1.54 -20.12
CA TYR A 90 11.90 -0.66 -19.37
C TYR A 90 12.64 -1.41 -18.26
N LEU A 91 11.92 -2.23 -17.49
CA LEU A 91 12.52 -3.06 -16.44
C LEU A 91 13.52 -4.08 -17.01
N GLU A 92 13.23 -4.68 -18.17
CA GLU A 92 14.18 -5.56 -18.87
C GLU A 92 15.46 -4.80 -19.28
N ARG A 93 15.33 -3.59 -19.83
CA ARG A 93 16.51 -2.73 -20.15
C ARG A 93 17.35 -2.41 -18.92
N LEU A 94 16.70 -2.29 -17.73
CA LEU A 94 17.41 -2.13 -16.47
C LEU A 94 18.03 -3.44 -15.94
N GLY A 95 17.79 -4.57 -16.62
CA GLY A 95 18.36 -5.88 -16.28
C GLY A 95 17.52 -6.72 -15.34
N VAL A 96 16.21 -6.49 -15.27
CA VAL A 96 15.26 -7.43 -14.66
C VAL A 96 15.11 -8.63 -15.61
N VAL A 97 15.36 -9.84 -15.11
CA VAL A 97 15.27 -11.07 -15.89
C VAL A 97 13.93 -11.72 -15.61
N PHE A 98 12.92 -11.41 -16.44
CA PHE A 98 11.63 -12.10 -16.39
C PHE A 98 11.76 -13.54 -16.88
N ASN A 99 10.94 -14.41 -16.31
CA ASN A 99 10.85 -15.80 -16.79
C ASN A 99 10.37 -15.82 -18.24
N ARG A 100 10.88 -16.80 -19.02
CA ARG A 100 10.56 -17.00 -20.41
C ARG A 100 9.86 -18.34 -20.60
N ASP A 101 8.97 -18.41 -21.58
CA ASP A 101 8.38 -19.64 -22.07
C ASP A 101 9.29 -20.36 -23.09
N GLU A 102 8.80 -21.45 -23.69
CA GLU A 102 9.54 -22.25 -24.67
C GLU A 102 9.82 -21.50 -25.97
N ASP A 103 9.00 -20.50 -26.31
CA ASP A 103 9.18 -19.63 -27.49
C ASP A 103 10.14 -18.45 -27.20
N GLY A 104 10.62 -18.31 -25.95
CA GLY A 104 11.48 -17.21 -25.52
C GLY A 104 10.74 -15.92 -25.18
N GLU A 105 9.40 -15.93 -25.18
CA GLU A 105 8.57 -14.80 -24.77
C GLU A 105 8.45 -14.72 -23.24
N VAL A 106 8.06 -13.53 -22.70
CA VAL A 106 7.85 -13.36 -21.27
C VAL A 106 6.72 -14.27 -20.78
N SER A 107 7.05 -15.16 -19.85
CA SER A 107 6.09 -16.09 -19.27
C SER A 107 5.08 -15.35 -18.38
N LEU A 108 3.78 -15.61 -18.58
CA LEU A 108 2.68 -14.96 -17.90
C LEU A 108 1.93 -15.93 -16.98
N ARG A 109 1.53 -15.43 -15.80
CA ARG A 109 0.73 -16.17 -14.82
C ARG A 109 -0.72 -15.66 -14.77
N ALA A 110 -1.63 -16.55 -14.37
CA ALA A 110 -2.99 -16.20 -14.01
C ALA A 110 -3.06 -15.73 -12.56
N PHE A 111 -3.76 -14.60 -12.31
CA PHE A 111 -4.14 -14.17 -10.98
C PHE A 111 -5.66 -14.00 -10.87
N GLY A 112 -6.15 -13.93 -9.63
CA GLY A 112 -7.58 -13.79 -9.35
C GLY A 112 -8.16 -12.51 -9.93
N GLY A 113 -9.34 -12.64 -10.54
CA GLY A 113 -10.06 -11.53 -11.16
C GLY A 113 -9.56 -11.15 -12.56
N GLN A 114 -8.55 -11.83 -13.10
CA GLN A 114 -8.06 -11.59 -14.46
C GLN A 114 -8.78 -12.49 -15.48
N SER A 115 -9.17 -11.90 -16.61
CA SER A 115 -9.75 -12.64 -17.75
C SER A 115 -8.67 -13.29 -18.64
N ARG A 116 -7.42 -12.78 -18.59
CA ARG A 116 -6.25 -13.26 -19.34
C ARG A 116 -5.04 -13.44 -18.43
N ASN A 117 -4.11 -14.32 -18.83
CA ASN A 117 -2.82 -14.43 -18.16
C ASN A 117 -1.96 -13.22 -18.55
N ARG A 118 -1.66 -12.34 -17.61
CA ARG A 118 -0.90 -11.11 -17.90
C ARG A 118 0.16 -10.76 -16.86
N THR A 119 0.33 -11.57 -15.82
CA THR A 119 1.28 -11.26 -14.77
C THR A 119 2.66 -11.78 -15.11
N ALA A 120 3.55 -10.89 -15.57
CA ALA A 120 4.97 -11.16 -15.75
C ALA A 120 5.67 -11.31 -14.40
N TYR A 121 6.60 -12.27 -14.27
CA TYR A 121 7.29 -12.56 -13.04
C TYR A 121 8.78 -12.88 -13.26
N ALA A 122 9.60 -12.62 -12.24
CA ALA A 122 11.04 -12.79 -12.29
C ALA A 122 11.51 -13.68 -11.12
N GLY A 123 11.78 -14.94 -11.40
CA GLY A 123 12.24 -15.93 -10.43
C GLY A 123 11.30 -16.11 -9.24
N ALA A 124 11.88 -16.31 -8.07
CA ALA A 124 11.16 -16.50 -6.81
C ALA A 124 10.64 -15.19 -6.19
N SER A 125 11.16 -14.03 -6.60
CA SER A 125 10.75 -12.73 -6.04
C SER A 125 10.92 -11.62 -7.06
N THR A 126 9.84 -11.31 -7.76
CA THR A 126 9.80 -10.25 -8.78
C THR A 126 10.18 -8.88 -8.19
N GLY A 127 9.66 -8.54 -7.01
CA GLY A 127 9.97 -7.28 -6.35
C GLY A 127 11.45 -7.11 -6.03
N LYS A 128 12.12 -8.17 -5.57
CA LYS A 128 13.56 -8.15 -5.31
C LYS A 128 14.38 -7.88 -6.58
N GLN A 129 14.01 -8.52 -7.70
CA GLN A 129 14.65 -8.29 -8.99
C GLN A 129 14.49 -6.83 -9.46
N ILE A 130 13.26 -6.33 -9.43
CA ILE A 130 12.95 -4.94 -9.82
C ILE A 130 13.70 -3.96 -8.92
N MET A 131 13.61 -4.12 -7.60
CA MET A 131 14.27 -3.21 -6.65
C MET A 131 15.78 -3.22 -6.80
N THR A 132 16.39 -4.39 -7.02
CA THR A 132 17.84 -4.49 -7.25
C THR A 132 18.26 -3.72 -8.51
N ALA A 133 17.49 -3.83 -9.59
CA ALA A 133 17.76 -3.10 -10.84
C ALA A 133 17.64 -1.58 -10.65
N LEU A 134 16.57 -1.11 -10.01
CA LEU A 134 16.34 0.32 -9.76
C LEU A 134 17.37 0.91 -8.79
N ILE A 135 17.72 0.19 -7.71
CA ILE A 135 18.75 0.63 -6.76
C ILE A 135 20.10 0.79 -7.47
N ARG A 136 20.47 -0.18 -8.30
CA ARG A 136 21.72 -0.13 -9.08
C ARG A 136 21.72 1.08 -10.03
N GLU A 137 20.61 1.35 -10.69
CA GLU A 137 20.48 2.50 -11.59
C GLU A 137 20.55 3.82 -10.82
N ALA A 138 19.84 3.93 -9.69
CA ALA A 138 19.86 5.13 -8.84
C ALA A 138 21.26 5.46 -8.33
N ARG A 139 22.08 4.46 -7.98
CA ARG A 139 23.48 4.66 -7.54
C ARG A 139 24.34 5.35 -8.59
N LYS A 140 24.08 5.16 -9.90
CA LYS A 140 24.81 5.89 -10.95
C LYS A 140 24.50 7.40 -10.87
N TYR A 141 23.24 7.75 -10.66
CA TYR A 141 22.83 9.16 -10.50
C TYR A 141 23.25 9.75 -9.15
N GLU A 142 23.37 8.94 -8.10
CA GLU A 142 23.96 9.35 -6.82
C GLU A 142 25.45 9.70 -6.98
N CYS A 143 26.22 8.89 -7.71
CA CYS A 143 27.63 9.18 -8.01
C CYS A 143 27.83 10.49 -8.79
N ASN A 144 26.85 10.87 -9.62
CA ASN A 144 26.89 12.10 -10.42
C ASN A 144 26.22 13.30 -9.71
N GLY A 145 25.76 13.11 -8.46
CA GLY A 145 25.14 14.17 -7.66
C GLY A 145 23.73 14.61 -8.11
N VAL A 146 23.09 13.88 -9.04
CA VAL A 146 21.71 14.16 -9.50
C VAL A 146 20.68 13.64 -8.48
N ILE A 147 20.99 12.54 -7.79
CA ILE A 147 20.20 12.03 -6.67
C ILE A 147 21.04 12.17 -5.39
N THR A 148 20.48 12.78 -4.35
CA THR A 148 21.06 12.82 -3.01
C THR A 148 20.24 11.92 -2.09
N ARG A 149 20.87 10.96 -1.39
CA ARG A 149 20.19 10.08 -0.47
C ARG A 149 20.41 10.50 0.98
N LEU A 150 19.31 10.67 1.74
CA LEU A 150 19.30 10.95 3.16
C LEU A 150 18.70 9.77 3.92
N LEU A 151 19.56 8.92 4.50
CA LEU A 151 19.16 7.80 5.35
C LEU A 151 19.01 8.22 6.82
N GLY A 152 18.21 7.48 7.57
CA GLY A 152 17.97 7.72 9.00
C GLY A 152 17.16 8.98 9.26
N ARG A 153 16.36 9.41 8.29
CA ARG A 153 15.42 10.53 8.40
C ARG A 153 14.01 10.06 8.11
N GLN A 154 13.09 10.55 8.90
CA GLN A 154 11.66 10.31 8.74
C GLN A 154 10.94 11.63 8.46
N PHE A 155 9.89 11.58 7.67
CA PHE A 155 9.00 12.70 7.47
C PHE A 155 8.34 13.09 8.80
N TYR A 156 8.36 14.39 9.16
CA TYR A 156 7.70 14.91 10.34
C TYR A 156 6.48 15.76 9.97
N SER A 157 6.65 16.76 9.09
CA SER A 157 5.54 17.57 8.58
C SER A 157 5.94 18.26 7.27
N ALA A 158 4.94 18.69 6.48
CA ALA A 158 5.18 19.54 5.33
C ALA A 158 5.30 21.02 5.77
N LEU A 159 6.06 21.80 5.01
CA LEU A 159 6.14 23.26 5.11
C LEU A 159 5.14 23.85 4.12
N ILE A 160 3.98 24.26 4.61
CA ILE A 160 2.84 24.71 3.80
C ILE A 160 2.55 26.18 4.10
N SER A 161 2.41 26.99 3.04
CA SER A 161 1.90 28.35 3.10
C SER A 161 1.00 28.61 1.89
N ASP A 162 -0.10 29.32 2.09
CA ASP A 162 -1.07 29.67 1.03
C ASP A 162 -1.50 28.50 0.15
N GLY A 163 -1.72 27.32 0.77
CA GLY A 163 -2.15 26.10 0.09
C GLY A 163 -1.08 25.44 -0.78
N LYS A 164 0.20 25.83 -0.67
CA LYS A 164 1.33 25.25 -1.38
C LYS A 164 2.39 24.71 -0.44
N CYS A 165 3.03 23.64 -0.84
CA CYS A 165 4.15 23.01 -0.15
C CYS A 165 5.48 23.55 -0.67
N TYR A 166 6.40 23.88 0.24
CA TYR A 166 7.74 24.44 -0.03
C TYR A 166 8.86 23.55 0.50
N GLY A 167 8.53 22.37 1.04
CA GLY A 167 9.50 21.45 1.61
C GLY A 167 8.93 20.68 2.78
N ALA A 168 9.80 20.13 3.63
CA ALA A 168 9.38 19.38 4.79
C ALA A 168 10.34 19.55 5.98
N LEU A 169 9.82 19.31 7.18
CA LEU A 169 10.58 18.98 8.36
C LEU A 169 10.82 17.48 8.38
N LEU A 170 12.06 17.09 8.59
CA LEU A 170 12.49 15.69 8.72
C LEU A 170 12.98 15.47 10.15
N TYR A 171 12.57 14.37 10.76
CA TYR A 171 13.14 13.92 12.03
C TYR A 171 14.40 13.09 11.78
N ASN A 172 15.54 13.56 12.29
CA ASN A 172 16.79 12.84 12.25
C ASN A 172 16.90 11.89 13.44
N GLU A 173 16.82 10.59 13.18
CA GLU A 173 16.85 9.54 14.21
C GLU A 173 18.13 9.53 15.04
N LYS A 174 19.29 9.84 14.42
CA LYS A 174 20.60 9.84 15.08
C LYS A 174 20.77 11.02 16.00
N GLU A 175 20.38 12.21 15.52
CA GLU A 175 20.58 13.46 16.24
C GLU A 175 19.38 13.87 17.09
N GLN A 176 18.26 13.13 16.96
CA GLN A 176 16.99 13.36 17.66
C GLN A 176 16.48 14.81 17.53
N LYS A 177 16.64 15.40 16.36
CA LYS A 177 16.23 16.76 16.06
C LYS A 177 15.50 16.89 14.73
N LEU A 178 14.80 18.01 14.52
CA LEU A 178 14.20 18.36 13.24
C LEU A 178 15.24 19.01 12.32
N GLU A 179 15.19 18.63 11.04
CA GLU A 179 15.96 19.20 9.95
C GLU A 179 15.01 19.77 8.90
N VAL A 180 15.28 21.00 8.43
CA VAL A 180 14.50 21.66 7.38
C VAL A 180 15.07 21.30 6.02
N VAL A 181 14.21 20.86 5.09
CA VAL A 181 14.57 20.66 3.69
C VAL A 181 13.57 21.40 2.81
N LEU A 182 14.01 22.52 2.23
CA LEU A 182 13.25 23.27 1.23
C LEU A 182 13.36 22.60 -0.15
N ALA A 183 12.26 22.57 -0.89
CA ALA A 183 12.18 21.99 -2.23
C ALA A 183 11.07 22.65 -3.06
N ASP A 184 11.20 22.61 -4.38
CA ASP A 184 10.21 23.12 -5.33
C ASP A 184 8.97 22.23 -5.44
N ALA A 185 9.15 20.95 -5.15
CA ALA A 185 8.07 19.96 -5.02
C ALA A 185 8.42 18.89 -4.00
N VAL A 186 7.40 18.35 -3.33
CA VAL A 186 7.53 17.23 -2.40
C VAL A 186 6.70 16.05 -2.91
N VAL A 187 7.29 14.85 -2.92
CA VAL A 187 6.63 13.60 -3.34
C VAL A 187 6.57 12.64 -2.15
N ILE A 188 5.37 12.23 -1.78
CA ILE A 188 5.13 11.23 -0.73
C ILE A 188 5.08 9.85 -1.39
N ALA A 189 5.97 8.95 -0.96
CA ALA A 189 6.13 7.57 -1.47
C ALA A 189 6.28 6.57 -0.31
N THR A 190 5.53 6.78 0.78
CA THR A 190 5.72 6.11 2.08
C THR A 190 5.05 4.75 2.20
N GLY A 191 4.34 4.29 1.17
CA GLY A 191 3.63 3.01 1.18
C GLY A 191 2.31 3.06 1.96
N GLY A 192 1.82 1.89 2.39
CA GLY A 192 0.51 1.73 3.02
C GLY A 192 0.48 2.07 4.52
N GLN A 193 -0.50 1.49 5.22
CA GLN A 193 -0.85 1.82 6.61
C GLN A 193 -0.84 0.55 7.50
N ASN A 194 0.07 -0.38 7.20
CA ASN A 194 0.09 -1.73 7.78
C ASN A 194 0.20 -1.74 9.30
N LEU A 195 0.96 -0.81 9.88
CA LEU A 195 1.18 -0.77 11.33
C LEU A 195 -0.11 -0.53 12.12
N LEU A 196 -1.13 0.11 11.52
CA LEU A 196 -2.45 0.27 12.14
C LEU A 196 -3.18 -1.05 12.41
N PHE A 197 -2.79 -2.15 11.73
CA PHE A 197 -3.45 -3.46 11.83
C PHE A 197 -2.56 -4.52 12.50
N GLY A 198 -1.42 -4.14 13.02
CA GLY A 198 -0.49 -5.04 13.71
C GLY A 198 0.14 -6.08 12.77
N LYS A 199 -0.18 -7.38 12.96
CA LYS A 199 0.36 -8.45 12.11
C LYS A 199 -0.35 -8.49 10.76
N THR A 200 0.30 -7.98 9.73
CA THR A 200 -0.14 -7.99 8.32
C THR A 200 0.91 -8.64 7.43
N THR A 201 0.66 -8.72 6.12
CA THR A 201 1.67 -9.13 5.14
C THR A 201 2.66 -8.02 4.81
N GLY A 202 2.34 -6.78 5.17
CA GLY A 202 3.15 -5.60 4.90
C GLY A 202 4.25 -5.34 5.91
N SER A 203 5.01 -4.28 5.66
CA SER A 203 6.04 -3.81 6.57
C SER A 203 5.45 -2.97 7.71
N THR A 204 5.94 -3.17 8.92
CA THR A 204 5.64 -2.30 10.06
C THR A 204 6.26 -0.90 9.94
N GLN A 205 7.10 -0.66 8.92
CA GLN A 205 7.60 0.67 8.56
C GLN A 205 6.55 1.51 7.80
N CYS A 206 5.49 0.87 7.30
CA CYS A 206 4.35 1.54 6.67
C CYS A 206 3.32 1.85 7.77
N ASP A 207 3.52 2.97 8.46
CA ASP A 207 2.74 3.39 9.62
C ASP A 207 1.57 4.32 9.29
N GLY A 208 1.51 4.83 8.05
CA GLY A 208 0.50 5.79 7.62
C GLY A 208 0.74 7.22 8.15
N TYR A 209 1.83 7.45 8.88
CA TYR A 209 2.12 8.73 9.53
C TYR A 209 2.10 9.91 8.56
N ALA A 210 2.82 9.82 7.44
CA ALA A 210 2.91 10.92 6.48
C ALA A 210 1.54 11.31 5.91
N ALA A 211 0.71 10.32 5.55
CA ALA A 211 -0.65 10.57 5.06
C ALA A 211 -1.51 11.24 6.14
N SER A 212 -1.43 10.77 7.38
CA SER A 212 -2.16 11.35 8.50
C SER A 212 -1.70 12.76 8.84
N LYS A 213 -0.39 13.00 8.87
CA LYS A 213 0.15 14.31 9.18
C LYS A 213 -0.23 15.36 8.13
N LEU A 214 -0.21 14.96 6.87
CA LEU A 214 -0.68 15.81 5.77
C LEU A 214 -2.19 16.06 5.84
N TYR A 215 -2.96 15.05 6.27
CA TYR A 215 -4.39 15.18 6.51
C TYR A 215 -4.70 16.21 7.61
N GLU A 216 -3.95 16.20 8.73
CA GLU A 216 -4.01 17.25 9.74
C GLU A 216 -3.68 18.64 9.16
N GLN A 217 -2.80 18.70 8.16
CA GLN A 217 -2.38 19.92 7.47
C GLN A 217 -3.30 20.34 6.30
N GLY A 218 -4.46 19.69 6.12
CA GLY A 218 -5.49 20.03 5.15
C GLY A 218 -5.44 19.26 3.84
N ALA A 219 -4.58 18.24 3.68
CA ALA A 219 -4.67 17.32 2.57
C ALA A 219 -5.95 16.48 2.66
N ARG A 220 -6.53 16.12 1.52
CA ARG A 220 -7.68 15.22 1.46
C ARG A 220 -7.21 13.77 1.41
N LEU A 221 -8.00 12.87 2.00
CA LEU A 221 -7.86 11.43 1.86
C LEU A 221 -9.00 10.87 1.03
N LYS A 222 -8.77 9.72 0.37
CA LYS A 222 -9.72 9.10 -0.57
C LYS A 222 -9.79 7.60 -0.35
N ASN A 223 -11.00 7.02 -0.40
CA ASN A 223 -11.25 5.57 -0.43
C ASN A 223 -10.68 4.79 0.77
N LEU A 224 -10.62 5.40 1.95
CA LEU A 224 -9.95 4.83 3.14
C LEU A 224 -10.57 3.52 3.62
N GLU A 225 -11.86 3.31 3.39
CA GLU A 225 -12.62 2.11 3.78
C GLU A 225 -12.21 0.85 2.99
N PHE A 226 -11.51 1.00 1.85
CA PHE A 226 -11.13 -0.12 1.02
C PHE A 226 -9.76 -0.68 1.41
N ILE A 227 -9.78 -1.76 2.18
CA ILE A 227 -8.60 -2.46 2.70
C ILE A 227 -8.63 -3.89 2.19
N GLN A 228 -7.68 -4.23 1.33
CA GLN A 228 -7.61 -5.56 0.73
C GLN A 228 -6.98 -6.57 1.68
N TYR A 229 -7.68 -7.66 1.89
CA TYR A 229 -7.14 -8.86 2.52
C TYR A 229 -6.55 -9.79 1.45
N HIS A 230 -5.36 -10.33 1.69
CA HIS A 230 -4.85 -11.43 0.88
C HIS A 230 -5.38 -12.74 1.47
N PRO A 231 -6.00 -13.62 0.65
CA PRO A 231 -6.68 -14.79 1.16
C PRO A 231 -5.73 -15.84 1.76
N THR A 232 -4.52 -15.96 1.23
CA THR A 232 -3.58 -17.02 1.58
C THR A 232 -2.32 -16.47 2.26
N THR A 233 -2.25 -16.58 3.58
CA THR A 233 -1.08 -16.23 4.39
C THR A 233 -0.84 -17.30 5.45
N VAL A 234 0.39 -17.43 5.91
CA VAL A 234 0.74 -18.24 7.08
C VAL A 234 1.15 -17.34 8.24
N GLU A 235 0.84 -17.76 9.46
CA GLU A 235 1.17 -17.01 10.66
C GLU A 235 2.60 -17.25 11.11
N THR A 236 3.29 -16.19 11.52
CA THR A 236 4.56 -16.24 12.22
C THR A 236 4.49 -15.41 13.50
N PRO A 237 5.45 -15.54 14.42
CA PRO A 237 5.45 -14.72 15.64
C PRO A 237 5.44 -13.20 15.36
N GLN A 238 6.12 -12.74 14.32
CA GLN A 238 6.31 -11.31 14.03
C GLN A 238 5.27 -10.75 13.06
N LYS A 239 4.85 -11.50 12.03
CA LYS A 239 3.96 -11.02 10.98
C LYS A 239 3.22 -12.16 10.28
N ARG A 240 2.35 -11.81 9.33
CA ARG A 240 1.78 -12.76 8.37
C ARG A 240 2.69 -12.87 7.15
N MET A 241 3.10 -14.09 6.80
CA MET A 241 3.87 -14.34 5.58
C MET A 241 2.93 -14.65 4.42
N LEU A 242 3.16 -13.99 3.30
CA LEU A 242 2.36 -14.17 2.09
C LEU A 242 2.63 -15.53 1.45
N ILE A 243 1.57 -16.30 1.19
CA ILE A 243 1.59 -17.40 0.21
C ILE A 243 1.10 -16.83 -1.12
N SER A 244 2.00 -16.73 -2.07
CA SER A 244 1.75 -16.06 -3.35
C SER A 244 0.49 -16.59 -4.04
N GLU A 245 -0.24 -15.69 -4.68
CA GLU A 245 -1.40 -16.03 -5.50
C GLU A 245 -1.05 -16.98 -6.66
N ALA A 246 0.21 -17.00 -7.07
CA ALA A 246 0.74 -17.97 -8.05
C ALA A 246 0.44 -19.42 -7.68
N ALA A 247 0.40 -19.75 -6.38
CA ALA A 247 0.04 -21.11 -5.93
C ALA A 247 -1.36 -21.53 -6.41
N ARG A 248 -2.34 -20.60 -6.36
CA ARG A 248 -3.70 -20.82 -6.88
C ARG A 248 -3.74 -20.70 -8.40
N GLY A 249 -2.95 -19.77 -8.97
CA GLY A 249 -2.79 -19.59 -10.41
C GLY A 249 -2.25 -20.83 -11.14
N ASP A 250 -1.33 -21.54 -10.50
CA ASP A 250 -0.77 -22.80 -11.03
C ASP A 250 -1.62 -24.05 -10.68
N GLY A 251 -2.82 -23.86 -10.11
CA GLY A 251 -3.81 -24.92 -9.89
C GLY A 251 -4.04 -25.31 -8.42
N GLY A 252 -3.44 -24.63 -7.45
CA GLY A 252 -3.66 -24.91 -6.03
C GLY A 252 -5.11 -24.70 -5.61
N ARG A 253 -5.62 -25.57 -4.73
CA ARG A 253 -7.02 -25.69 -4.36
C ARG A 253 -7.24 -25.44 -2.87
N LEU A 254 -8.27 -24.64 -2.54
CA LEU A 254 -8.67 -24.35 -1.17
C LEU A 254 -9.72 -25.35 -0.68
N TYR A 255 -9.53 -25.88 0.53
CA TYR A 255 -10.50 -26.77 1.16
C TYR A 255 -10.50 -26.60 2.70
N TYR A 256 -11.59 -27.03 3.32
CA TYR A 256 -11.65 -27.29 4.76
C TYR A 256 -12.07 -28.75 5.03
N ILE A 257 -11.97 -29.20 6.28
CA ILE A 257 -12.37 -30.56 6.66
C ILE A 257 -13.76 -30.51 7.31
N GLU A 258 -14.71 -31.30 6.78
CA GLU A 258 -16.04 -31.49 7.34
C GLU A 258 -16.32 -32.98 7.45
N ASN A 259 -16.67 -33.47 8.64
CA ASN A 259 -16.92 -34.89 8.90
C ASN A 259 -15.80 -35.83 8.38
N GLY A 260 -14.54 -35.40 8.47
CA GLY A 260 -13.38 -36.15 8.02
C GLY A 260 -13.12 -36.08 6.51
N ASN A 261 -13.94 -35.37 5.73
CA ASN A 261 -13.79 -35.26 4.27
C ASN A 261 -13.30 -33.84 3.89
N ARG A 262 -12.53 -33.77 2.79
CA ARG A 262 -12.13 -32.49 2.19
C ARG A 262 -13.30 -31.88 1.43
N VAL A 263 -13.65 -30.66 1.75
CA VAL A 263 -14.67 -29.87 1.04
C VAL A 263 -13.98 -28.76 0.27
N TYR A 264 -13.91 -28.88 -1.05
CA TYR A 264 -13.36 -27.88 -1.96
C TYR A 264 -14.42 -26.82 -2.25
N PHE A 265 -14.60 -25.90 -1.30
CA PHE A 265 -15.72 -24.97 -1.27
C PHE A 265 -15.71 -23.93 -2.39
N MET A 266 -14.52 -23.52 -2.86
CA MET A 266 -14.43 -22.53 -3.94
C MET A 266 -14.96 -23.08 -5.27
N GLU A 267 -14.62 -24.32 -5.60
CA GLU A 267 -15.15 -25.00 -6.80
C GLU A 267 -16.65 -25.28 -6.67
N LYS A 268 -17.11 -25.61 -5.47
CA LYS A 268 -18.54 -25.83 -5.20
C LYS A 268 -19.37 -24.56 -5.41
N LEU A 269 -18.82 -23.38 -5.04
CA LEU A 269 -19.52 -22.10 -5.12
C LEU A 269 -19.40 -21.44 -6.51
N TYR A 270 -18.23 -21.55 -7.17
CA TYR A 270 -17.88 -20.76 -8.35
C TYR A 270 -17.34 -21.60 -9.52
N GLY A 271 -17.43 -22.92 -9.47
CA GLY A 271 -16.96 -23.81 -10.53
C GLY A 271 -15.44 -23.91 -10.59
N GLU A 272 -14.91 -24.39 -11.72
CA GLU A 272 -13.49 -24.70 -11.91
C GLU A 272 -12.53 -23.53 -11.63
N ARG A 273 -12.96 -22.30 -11.94
CA ARG A 273 -12.17 -21.09 -11.68
C ARG A 273 -12.37 -20.49 -10.30
N GLY A 274 -13.08 -21.17 -9.40
CA GLY A 274 -13.41 -20.66 -8.07
C GLY A 274 -12.19 -20.18 -7.27
N ASN A 275 -11.06 -20.91 -7.33
CA ASN A 275 -9.83 -20.52 -6.65
C ASN A 275 -9.15 -19.25 -7.25
N LEU A 276 -9.58 -18.80 -8.42
CA LEU A 276 -9.14 -17.59 -9.12
C LEU A 276 -10.18 -16.46 -9.08
N MET A 277 -11.18 -16.55 -8.20
CA MET A 277 -12.04 -15.40 -7.91
C MET A 277 -11.24 -14.22 -7.32
N PRO A 278 -11.74 -12.99 -7.43
CA PRO A 278 -11.13 -11.81 -6.80
C PRO A 278 -10.83 -12.01 -5.31
N ARG A 279 -9.82 -11.34 -4.79
CA ARG A 279 -9.29 -11.53 -3.42
C ARG A 279 -10.30 -11.29 -2.32
N ASP A 280 -11.16 -10.31 -2.48
CA ASP A 280 -12.27 -10.00 -1.56
C ASP A 280 -13.23 -11.18 -1.42
N ILE A 281 -13.62 -11.78 -2.56
CA ILE A 281 -14.49 -12.97 -2.60
C ILE A 281 -13.81 -14.16 -1.92
N VAL A 282 -12.56 -14.48 -2.31
CA VAL A 282 -11.85 -15.64 -1.73
C VAL A 282 -11.62 -15.44 -0.23
N SER A 283 -11.24 -14.22 0.20
CA SER A 283 -11.03 -13.93 1.63
C SER A 283 -12.33 -14.04 2.44
N LYS A 284 -13.45 -13.57 1.88
CA LYS A 284 -14.78 -13.71 2.50
C LYS A 284 -15.18 -15.19 2.63
N CYS A 285 -15.01 -16.00 1.56
CA CYS A 285 -15.32 -17.43 1.62
C CYS A 285 -14.47 -18.19 2.64
N ILE A 286 -13.18 -17.84 2.78
CA ILE A 286 -12.32 -18.42 3.83
C ILE A 286 -12.80 -18.01 5.22
N TYR A 287 -13.19 -16.76 5.40
CA TYR A 287 -13.73 -16.25 6.66
C TYR A 287 -15.03 -16.96 7.04
N ASP A 288 -15.96 -17.13 6.09
CA ASP A 288 -17.27 -17.76 6.28
C ASP A 288 -17.19 -19.28 6.49
N ALA A 289 -16.08 -19.91 6.17
CA ALA A 289 -15.89 -21.34 6.42
C ALA A 289 -15.92 -21.67 7.94
N HIS A 290 -15.70 -20.68 8.81
CA HIS A 290 -15.64 -20.83 10.28
C HIS A 290 -14.82 -22.04 10.74
N SER A 291 -13.85 -22.46 9.93
CA SER A 291 -13.02 -23.66 10.09
C SER A 291 -11.63 -23.38 9.53
N GLN A 292 -10.65 -24.20 9.94
CA GLN A 292 -9.31 -24.11 9.36
C GLN A 292 -9.36 -24.44 7.86
N VAL A 293 -8.96 -23.48 7.05
CA VAL A 293 -8.83 -23.66 5.60
C VAL A 293 -7.38 -24.02 5.25
N TYR A 294 -7.23 -24.90 4.28
CA TYR A 294 -5.95 -25.37 3.76
C TYR A 294 -5.84 -25.08 2.26
N LEU A 295 -4.65 -24.73 1.82
CA LEU A 295 -4.27 -24.66 0.40
C LEU A 295 -3.50 -25.94 0.05
N ASP A 296 -4.04 -26.74 -0.84
CA ASP A 296 -3.40 -27.94 -1.37
C ASP A 296 -2.71 -27.63 -2.71
N ILE A 297 -1.40 -27.82 -2.74
CA ILE A 297 -0.55 -27.76 -3.96
C ILE A 297 0.29 -29.03 -4.13
N ALA A 298 0.28 -29.95 -3.15
CA ALA A 298 1.12 -31.13 -3.17
C ALA A 298 0.87 -32.01 -4.41
N PHE A 299 -0.39 -32.09 -4.86
CA PHE A 299 -0.76 -32.89 -6.04
C PHE A 299 -0.20 -32.32 -7.37
N LEU A 300 0.26 -31.05 -7.40
CA LEU A 300 0.90 -30.46 -8.59
C LEU A 300 2.28 -31.08 -8.88
N GLY A 301 2.84 -31.79 -7.90
CA GLY A 301 4.12 -32.48 -7.98
C GLY A 301 5.33 -31.64 -7.62
N GLU A 302 6.33 -32.29 -7.03
CA GLU A 302 7.53 -31.66 -6.49
C GLU A 302 8.29 -30.82 -7.53
N LYS A 303 8.38 -31.27 -8.78
CA LYS A 303 9.09 -30.56 -9.85
C LYS A 303 8.47 -29.19 -10.11
N LEU A 304 7.15 -29.09 -10.25
CA LEU A 304 6.45 -27.82 -10.46
C LEU A 304 6.65 -26.89 -9.25
N ILE A 305 6.45 -27.41 -8.05
CA ILE A 305 6.56 -26.64 -6.81
C ILE A 305 7.97 -26.05 -6.66
N ARG A 306 9.02 -26.84 -6.87
CA ARG A 306 10.42 -26.42 -6.73
C ARG A 306 10.94 -25.55 -7.88
N THR A 307 10.21 -25.43 -8.99
CA THR A 307 10.58 -24.57 -10.12
C THR A 307 9.72 -23.32 -10.25
N ARG A 308 8.39 -23.48 -10.32
CA ARG A 308 7.46 -22.36 -10.54
C ARG A 308 6.98 -21.70 -9.24
N LEU A 309 6.90 -22.47 -8.14
CA LEU A 309 6.42 -22.03 -6.83
C LEU A 309 7.53 -22.06 -5.76
N LEU A 310 8.80 -21.90 -6.16
CA LEU A 310 9.95 -21.99 -5.25
C LEU A 310 9.80 -21.03 -4.04
N GLU A 311 9.31 -19.80 -4.25
CA GLU A 311 9.05 -18.86 -3.18
C GLU A 311 8.05 -19.36 -2.14
N VAL A 312 6.99 -20.06 -2.61
CA VAL A 312 5.97 -20.65 -1.73
C VAL A 312 6.61 -21.76 -0.90
N ALA A 313 7.39 -22.63 -1.53
CA ALA A 313 8.11 -23.70 -0.84
C ALA A 313 9.10 -23.15 0.19
N GLU A 314 9.83 -22.08 -0.13
CA GLU A 314 10.74 -21.43 0.81
C GLU A 314 10.01 -20.79 2.00
N VAL A 315 8.90 -20.10 1.76
CA VAL A 315 8.08 -19.50 2.83
C VAL A 315 7.54 -20.59 3.75
N CYS A 316 6.96 -21.65 3.18
CA CYS A 316 6.42 -22.79 3.95
C CYS A 316 7.50 -23.44 4.81
N SER A 317 8.64 -23.79 4.24
CA SER A 317 9.73 -24.47 4.92
C SER A 317 10.38 -23.60 5.99
N LYS A 318 10.74 -22.35 5.65
CA LYS A 318 11.53 -21.47 6.55
C LYS A 318 10.71 -20.86 7.68
N TYR A 319 9.42 -20.56 7.44
CA TYR A 319 8.61 -19.78 8.37
C TYR A 319 7.45 -20.55 8.99
N ALA A 320 6.94 -21.58 8.31
CA ALA A 320 5.84 -22.40 8.82
C ALA A 320 6.24 -23.82 9.20
N GLY A 321 7.46 -24.28 8.84
CA GLY A 321 7.93 -25.63 9.10
C GLY A 321 7.17 -26.71 8.28
N ILE A 322 6.60 -26.34 7.13
CA ILE A 322 5.74 -27.17 6.29
C ILE A 322 6.48 -27.56 5.01
N ASP A 323 6.47 -28.85 4.66
CA ASP A 323 6.87 -29.34 3.36
C ASP A 323 5.65 -29.38 2.42
N CYS A 324 5.38 -28.27 1.74
CA CYS A 324 4.23 -28.12 0.86
C CYS A 324 4.25 -29.04 -0.39
N THR A 325 5.32 -29.80 -0.60
CA THR A 325 5.36 -30.87 -1.62
C THR A 325 4.66 -32.16 -1.14
N LYS A 326 4.37 -32.26 0.16
CA LYS A 326 3.80 -33.45 0.79
C LYS A 326 2.51 -33.19 1.56
N GLU A 327 2.36 -31.97 2.09
CA GLU A 327 1.24 -31.62 2.95
C GLU A 327 0.63 -30.28 2.56
N SER A 328 -0.64 -30.10 2.89
CA SER A 328 -1.37 -28.88 2.59
C SER A 328 -1.01 -27.75 3.57
N ILE A 329 -1.05 -26.51 3.10
CA ILE A 329 -0.65 -25.33 3.83
C ILE A 329 -1.87 -24.77 4.58
N PRO A 330 -1.87 -24.64 5.92
CA PRO A 330 -2.92 -23.94 6.64
C PRO A 330 -2.84 -22.45 6.31
N VAL A 331 -3.94 -21.87 5.83
CA VAL A 331 -3.98 -20.49 5.36
C VAL A 331 -5.02 -19.65 6.08
N TYR A 332 -4.72 -18.35 6.18
CA TYR A 332 -5.57 -17.33 6.82
C TYR A 332 -5.58 -16.06 5.98
N PRO A 333 -6.73 -15.39 5.83
CA PRO A 333 -6.76 -14.05 5.26
C PRO A 333 -6.02 -13.04 6.16
N SER A 334 -5.34 -12.08 5.54
CA SER A 334 -4.67 -11.01 6.29
C SER A 334 -4.66 -9.71 5.51
N VAL A 335 -4.68 -8.58 6.21
CA VAL A 335 -4.50 -7.24 5.62
C VAL A 335 -3.23 -7.24 4.78
N HIS A 336 -3.36 -6.72 3.55
CA HIS A 336 -2.31 -6.83 2.54
C HIS A 336 -2.04 -5.55 1.76
N PHE A 337 -3.08 -4.81 1.33
CA PHE A 337 -2.94 -3.62 0.51
C PHE A 337 -4.05 -2.60 0.82
N PHE A 338 -3.70 -1.32 0.75
CA PHE A 338 -4.61 -0.21 0.97
C PHE A 338 -4.90 0.48 -0.37
N MET A 339 -6.16 0.44 -0.82
CA MET A 339 -6.60 1.16 -2.02
C MET A 339 -6.80 2.64 -1.73
N GLY A 340 -7.13 2.96 -0.47
CA GLY A 340 -7.23 4.32 0.04
C GLY A 340 -5.89 4.91 0.46
N GLY A 341 -5.85 6.24 0.49
CA GLY A 341 -4.68 7.03 0.87
C GLY A 341 -4.88 8.51 0.57
N LEU A 342 -3.79 9.24 0.33
CA LEU A 342 -3.86 10.62 -0.11
C LEU A 342 -4.63 10.73 -1.43
N TYR A 343 -5.58 11.67 -1.46
CA TYR A 343 -6.22 12.08 -2.70
C TYR A 343 -5.18 12.66 -3.66
N VAL A 344 -5.23 12.24 -4.90
CA VAL A 344 -4.42 12.81 -5.99
C VAL A 344 -5.26 13.00 -7.25
N ASP A 345 -4.94 14.06 -7.99
CA ASP A 345 -5.49 14.31 -9.32
C ASP A 345 -4.83 13.41 -10.40
N LYS A 346 -5.14 13.64 -11.67
CA LYS A 346 -4.58 12.91 -12.80
C LYS A 346 -3.05 13.05 -12.94
N ASN A 347 -2.46 14.08 -12.36
CA ASN A 347 -1.03 14.36 -12.35
C ASN A 347 -0.34 13.89 -11.07
N HIS A 348 -1.04 13.15 -10.22
CA HIS A 348 -0.58 12.75 -8.89
C HIS A 348 -0.32 13.90 -7.90
N GLN A 349 -0.80 15.12 -8.19
CA GLN A 349 -0.77 16.22 -7.24
C GLN A 349 -1.90 16.05 -6.21
N THR A 350 -1.60 16.29 -4.95
CA THR A 350 -2.58 16.25 -3.87
C THR A 350 -3.48 17.50 -3.89
N SER A 351 -4.38 17.64 -2.91
CA SER A 351 -5.15 18.88 -2.71
C SER A 351 -4.29 20.08 -2.26
N ILE A 352 -3.00 19.88 -2.03
CA ILE A 352 -2.03 20.92 -1.66
C ILE A 352 -1.08 21.11 -2.86
N GLY A 353 -0.92 22.34 -3.32
CA GLY A 353 -0.05 22.66 -4.45
C GLY A 353 1.40 22.24 -4.20
N ASN A 354 2.13 21.81 -5.22
CA ASN A 354 3.52 21.33 -5.17
C ASN A 354 3.75 20.09 -4.26
N LEU A 355 2.67 19.45 -3.80
CA LEU A 355 2.73 18.22 -3.02
C LEU A 355 2.09 17.09 -3.82
N TYR A 356 2.86 16.02 -4.06
CA TYR A 356 2.49 14.86 -4.84
C TYR A 356 2.48 13.61 -3.98
N ALA A 357 1.72 12.59 -4.38
CA ALA A 357 1.76 11.28 -3.73
C ALA A 357 1.74 10.16 -4.77
N VAL A 358 2.57 9.12 -4.55
CA VAL A 358 2.74 8.02 -5.51
C VAL A 358 2.83 6.66 -4.82
N GLY A 359 2.39 5.62 -5.51
CA GLY A 359 2.33 4.26 -4.98
C GLY A 359 1.19 4.06 -3.99
N GLU A 360 1.37 3.17 -3.02
CA GLU A 360 0.31 2.71 -2.12
C GLU A 360 -0.21 3.79 -1.14
N CYS A 361 0.55 4.87 -0.90
CA CYS A 361 0.06 5.99 -0.08
C CYS A 361 -0.91 6.91 -0.83
N ALA A 362 -1.05 6.76 -2.15
CA ALA A 362 -1.95 7.53 -3.01
C ALA A 362 -3.13 6.68 -3.48
N SER A 363 -4.33 7.25 -3.51
CA SER A 363 -5.53 6.58 -4.01
C SER A 363 -5.90 7.08 -5.41
N ARG A 364 -5.73 6.23 -6.45
CA ARG A 364 -6.08 6.60 -7.84
C ARG A 364 -6.65 5.45 -8.67
N TYR A 365 -5.96 4.32 -8.81
CA TYR A 365 -6.20 3.33 -9.87
C TYR A 365 -7.06 2.14 -9.47
N HIS A 366 -7.24 1.88 -8.17
CA HIS A 366 -7.68 0.58 -7.69
C HIS A 366 -9.15 0.50 -7.28
N GLY A 367 -9.83 1.64 -7.14
CA GLY A 367 -11.22 1.68 -6.69
C GLY A 367 -11.43 0.91 -5.39
N ALA A 368 -12.46 0.09 -5.34
CA ALA A 368 -12.87 -0.65 -4.15
C ALA A 368 -12.07 -1.93 -3.87
N ASN A 369 -11.32 -2.44 -4.87
CA ASN A 369 -10.50 -3.64 -4.71
C ASN A 369 -9.44 -3.72 -5.81
N ARG A 370 -8.19 -3.98 -5.44
CA ARG A 370 -7.06 -4.01 -6.38
C ARG A 370 -6.96 -5.34 -7.12
N LEU A 371 -6.89 -5.31 -8.44
CA LEU A 371 -6.54 -6.48 -9.25
C LEU A 371 -5.14 -6.97 -8.89
N GLY A 372 -4.97 -8.28 -8.65
CA GLY A 372 -3.67 -8.90 -8.39
C GLY A 372 -2.67 -8.55 -9.49
N GLY A 373 -1.41 -8.23 -9.12
CA GLY A 373 -0.35 -7.83 -10.06
C GLY A 373 -0.29 -6.34 -10.42
N ASN A 374 -1.33 -5.53 -10.14
CA ASN A 374 -1.35 -4.10 -10.47
C ASN A 374 -0.57 -3.20 -9.49
N SER A 375 -0.18 -3.67 -8.30
CA SER A 375 0.47 -2.78 -7.31
C SER A 375 1.84 -2.28 -7.76
N LEU A 376 2.71 -3.16 -8.29
CA LEU A 376 4.02 -2.76 -8.80
C LEU A 376 3.89 -1.86 -10.03
N LEU A 377 2.93 -2.16 -10.90
CA LEU A 377 2.63 -1.36 -12.07
C LEU A 377 2.20 0.05 -11.69
N ALA A 378 1.22 0.19 -10.80
CA ALA A 378 0.71 1.48 -10.34
C ALA A 378 1.78 2.31 -9.61
N ALA A 379 2.67 1.64 -8.86
CA ALA A 379 3.77 2.29 -8.18
C ALA A 379 4.78 2.92 -9.15
N ILE A 380 5.10 2.25 -10.26
CA ILE A 380 6.01 2.76 -11.29
C ILE A 380 5.30 3.83 -12.14
N TYR A 381 4.13 3.51 -12.68
CA TYR A 381 3.39 4.40 -13.56
C TYR A 381 3.05 5.74 -12.88
N GLY A 382 2.47 5.70 -11.68
CA GLY A 382 2.13 6.92 -10.95
C GLY A 382 3.35 7.78 -10.64
N SER A 383 4.52 7.16 -10.43
CA SER A 383 5.78 7.88 -10.22
C SER A 383 6.26 8.56 -11.49
N GLN A 384 6.10 7.94 -12.66
CA GLN A 384 6.40 8.55 -13.95
C GLN A 384 5.49 9.74 -14.24
N VAL A 385 4.18 9.58 -13.98
CA VAL A 385 3.20 10.67 -14.14
C VAL A 385 3.55 11.86 -13.25
N ALA A 386 3.80 11.63 -11.96
CA ALA A 386 4.18 12.69 -11.02
C ALA A 386 5.49 13.38 -11.43
N ALA A 387 6.50 12.62 -11.82
CA ALA A 387 7.79 13.18 -12.25
C ALA A 387 7.66 14.04 -13.52
N ASN A 388 6.80 13.64 -14.47
CA ASN A 388 6.51 14.43 -15.67
C ASN A 388 5.81 15.74 -15.29
N ALA A 389 4.76 15.69 -14.46
CA ALA A 389 4.07 16.88 -13.99
C ALA A 389 4.99 17.84 -13.23
N ILE A 390 5.88 17.30 -12.38
CA ILE A 390 6.88 18.11 -11.66
C ILE A 390 7.89 18.76 -12.62
N ALA A 391 8.29 18.05 -13.68
CA ALA A 391 9.21 18.62 -14.68
C ALA A 391 8.63 19.86 -15.34
N ASP A 392 7.33 19.89 -15.58
CA ASP A 392 6.60 20.98 -16.22
C ASP A 392 6.24 22.13 -15.26
N LEU A 393 6.46 21.98 -13.94
CA LEU A 393 6.22 23.09 -13.00
C LEU A 393 7.04 24.33 -13.37
N PRO A 394 6.49 25.54 -13.20
CA PRO A 394 7.27 26.77 -13.32
C PRO A 394 8.39 26.81 -12.28
N GLU A 395 9.42 27.61 -12.49
CA GLU A 395 10.43 27.88 -11.44
C GLU A 395 9.75 28.47 -10.21
N THR A 396 10.14 27.97 -9.03
CA THR A 396 9.45 28.25 -7.79
C THR A 396 9.76 29.68 -7.30
N SER A 397 8.75 30.31 -6.71
CA SER A 397 8.91 31.53 -5.92
C SER A 397 9.77 31.26 -4.67
N VAL A 398 10.41 32.29 -4.15
CA VAL A 398 11.14 32.20 -2.88
C VAL A 398 10.23 31.64 -1.80
N ALA A 399 10.72 30.65 -1.04
CA ALA A 399 9.96 30.07 0.05
C ALA A 399 9.66 31.14 1.13
N PRO A 400 8.46 31.14 1.71
CA PRO A 400 8.15 31.96 2.87
C PRO A 400 9.03 31.64 4.07
N ASP A 401 9.01 32.53 5.07
CA ASP A 401 9.65 32.24 6.36
C ASP A 401 8.81 31.23 7.16
N PHE A 402 9.46 30.20 7.67
CA PHE A 402 8.86 29.14 8.49
C PHE A 402 9.45 29.08 9.91
N ASP A 403 10.23 30.06 10.35
CA ASP A 403 10.95 30.03 11.64
C ASP A 403 10.01 29.90 12.84
N GLU A 404 8.88 30.60 12.84
CA GLU A 404 7.85 30.49 13.88
C GLU A 404 7.25 29.05 13.92
N TYR A 405 6.89 28.50 12.75
CA TYR A 405 6.37 27.14 12.66
C TYR A 405 7.38 26.10 13.16
N ILE A 406 8.64 26.23 12.73
CA ILE A 406 9.73 25.31 13.12
C ILE A 406 9.96 25.39 14.65
N SER A 407 9.98 26.59 15.20
CA SER A 407 10.14 26.82 16.64
C SER A 407 9.00 26.17 17.44
N ALA A 408 7.76 26.33 16.99
CA ALA A 408 6.60 25.70 17.62
C ALA A 408 6.67 24.16 17.59
N GLN A 409 7.14 23.55 16.46
CA GLN A 409 7.32 22.11 16.37
C GLN A 409 8.41 21.58 17.31
N ASN A 410 9.54 22.30 17.42
CA ASN A 410 10.61 21.92 18.36
C ASN A 410 10.14 22.01 19.82
N GLU A 411 9.38 23.05 20.18
CA GLU A 411 8.79 23.18 21.52
C GLU A 411 7.79 22.03 21.82
N ALA A 412 6.96 21.67 20.85
CA ALA A 412 6.02 20.56 20.99
C ALA A 412 6.73 19.23 21.23
N ILE A 413 7.85 18.99 20.53
CA ILE A 413 8.71 17.81 20.76
C ILE A 413 9.28 17.81 22.18
N SER A 414 9.88 18.92 22.62
CA SER A 414 10.48 19.05 23.94
C SER A 414 9.46 18.79 25.06
N LYS A 415 8.28 19.39 24.98
CA LYS A 415 7.18 19.18 25.94
C LYS A 415 6.74 17.72 26.02
N ARG A 416 6.71 17.01 24.89
CA ARG A 416 6.34 15.59 24.85
C ARG A 416 7.39 14.68 25.48
N LEU A 417 8.67 14.98 25.30
CA LEU A 417 9.76 14.21 25.91
C LEU A 417 9.75 14.30 27.44
N GLU A 418 9.22 15.38 28.01
CA GLU A 418 9.07 15.60 29.46
C GLU A 418 7.79 14.96 30.03
N SER A 419 6.90 14.44 29.19
CA SER A 419 5.63 13.85 29.63
C SER A 419 5.83 12.59 30.44
N ASN A 420 5.13 12.48 31.56
CA ASN A 420 5.10 11.28 32.41
C ASN A 420 3.64 10.82 32.59
N SER A 421 3.27 9.72 32.01
CA SER A 421 1.93 9.14 32.05
C SER A 421 2.00 7.65 32.36
N ARG A 422 0.89 7.11 32.88
CA ARG A 422 0.73 5.65 33.06
C ARG A 422 0.61 4.86 31.76
N PHE A 423 0.35 5.53 30.64
CA PHE A 423 0.22 4.91 29.33
C PHE A 423 1.46 5.21 28.49
N SER A 424 2.12 4.13 28.01
CA SER A 424 3.22 4.28 27.07
C SER A 424 2.71 4.38 25.62
N ALA A 425 3.52 5.00 24.76
CA ALA A 425 3.24 5.10 23.33
C ALA A 425 3.11 3.72 22.67
N VAL A 426 3.96 2.77 23.05
CA VAL A 426 3.93 1.39 22.53
C VAL A 426 2.64 0.68 22.92
N TYR A 427 2.19 0.86 24.18
CA TYR A 427 0.92 0.31 24.64
C TYR A 427 -0.24 0.82 23.76
N VAL A 428 -0.37 2.14 23.61
CA VAL A 428 -1.45 2.74 22.80
C VAL A 428 -1.38 2.27 21.34
N ARG A 429 -0.19 2.18 20.76
CA ARG A 429 -0.03 1.63 19.39
C ARG A 429 -0.60 0.21 19.27
N ASN A 430 -0.36 -0.64 20.25
CA ASN A 430 -0.88 -2.00 20.24
C ASN A 430 -2.40 -2.04 20.39
N GLU A 431 -2.98 -1.15 21.22
CA GLU A 431 -4.43 -1.01 21.34
C GLU A 431 -5.10 -0.48 20.07
N ILE A 432 -4.47 0.48 19.36
CA ILE A 432 -4.92 0.91 18.01
C ILE A 432 -5.01 -0.31 17.09
N SER A 433 -3.94 -1.11 17.04
CA SER A 433 -3.88 -2.27 16.14
C SER A 433 -4.95 -3.32 16.49
N LYS A 434 -5.25 -3.50 17.75
CA LYS A 434 -6.32 -4.40 18.22
C LYS A 434 -7.69 -3.87 17.78
N LEU A 435 -8.01 -2.60 18.07
CA LEU A 435 -9.27 -1.98 17.68
C LEU A 435 -9.48 -2.04 16.16
N MET A 436 -8.47 -1.67 15.37
CA MET A 436 -8.58 -1.69 13.91
C MET A 436 -8.80 -3.10 13.36
N LYS A 437 -8.15 -4.11 13.93
CA LYS A 437 -8.36 -5.51 13.54
C LYS A 437 -9.74 -6.02 13.93
N ASP A 438 -10.22 -5.71 15.13
CA ASP A 438 -11.47 -6.25 15.68
C ASP A 438 -12.71 -5.54 15.11
N CYS A 439 -12.61 -4.23 14.83
CA CYS A 439 -13.73 -3.40 14.38
C CYS A 439 -13.76 -3.16 12.87
N LEU A 440 -12.64 -3.35 12.16
CA LEU A 440 -12.52 -3.14 10.71
C LEU A 440 -11.98 -4.41 10.01
N GLY A 441 -12.58 -5.56 10.33
CA GLY A 441 -12.24 -6.86 9.76
C GLY A 441 -12.68 -7.03 8.30
N ILE A 442 -12.72 -8.28 7.83
CA ILE A 442 -13.22 -8.66 6.49
C ILE A 442 -14.67 -8.24 6.37
N THR A 443 -15.50 -8.55 7.36
CA THR A 443 -16.89 -8.10 7.46
C THR A 443 -17.02 -7.04 8.54
N ARG A 444 -17.99 -6.15 8.39
CA ARG A 444 -18.18 -4.96 9.22
C ARG A 444 -19.65 -4.73 9.50
N THR A 445 -19.96 -4.21 10.70
CA THR A 445 -21.31 -3.75 11.08
C THR A 445 -21.21 -2.34 11.66
N GLU A 446 -22.30 -1.59 11.63
CA GLU A 446 -22.37 -0.25 12.25
C GLU A 446 -21.94 -0.28 13.71
N GLU A 447 -22.43 -1.28 14.47
CA GLU A 447 -22.10 -1.47 15.88
C GLU A 447 -20.58 -1.58 16.09
N LYS A 448 -19.89 -2.46 15.32
CA LYS A 448 -18.43 -2.65 15.41
C LYS A 448 -17.65 -1.41 14.99
N LEU A 449 -18.09 -0.71 13.96
CA LEU A 449 -17.44 0.52 13.53
C LEU A 449 -17.55 1.63 14.58
N LEU A 450 -18.71 1.77 15.22
CA LEU A 450 -18.92 2.72 16.33
C LEU A 450 -18.12 2.33 17.58
N GLU A 451 -18.02 1.03 17.91
CA GLU A 451 -17.13 0.54 18.97
C GLU A 451 -15.68 0.97 18.71
N GLY A 452 -15.18 0.77 17.47
CA GLY A 452 -13.84 1.18 17.06
C GLY A 452 -13.63 2.69 17.18
N ILE A 453 -14.57 3.48 16.69
CA ILE A 453 -14.56 4.94 16.79
C ILE A 453 -14.44 5.42 18.24
N ASN A 454 -15.30 4.90 19.13
CA ASN A 454 -15.29 5.26 20.54
C ASN A 454 -13.96 4.89 21.22
N GLY A 455 -13.40 3.72 20.87
CA GLY A 455 -12.09 3.29 21.37
C GLY A 455 -10.95 4.21 20.90
N ILE A 456 -10.95 4.60 19.64
CA ILE A 456 -9.97 5.54 19.08
C ILE A 456 -10.11 6.92 19.73
N ASP A 457 -11.34 7.42 19.90
CA ASP A 457 -11.60 8.73 20.53
C ASP A 457 -11.12 8.76 21.99
N TYR A 458 -11.25 7.64 22.73
CA TYR A 458 -10.67 7.51 24.07
C TYR A 458 -9.14 7.70 24.03
N TYR A 459 -8.43 7.01 23.14
CA TYR A 459 -6.97 7.13 23.05
C TYR A 459 -6.53 8.49 22.50
N LEU A 460 -7.31 9.12 21.61
CA LEU A 460 -7.08 10.51 21.18
C LEU A 460 -7.11 11.49 22.37
N SER A 461 -8.05 11.33 23.30
CA SER A 461 -8.19 12.21 24.47
C SER A 461 -6.99 12.20 25.41
N ILE A 462 -6.18 11.14 25.38
CA ILE A 462 -4.99 10.98 26.23
C ILE A 462 -3.67 11.06 25.46
N SER A 463 -3.72 11.17 24.12
CA SER A 463 -2.55 11.06 23.24
C SER A 463 -1.46 12.11 23.48
N ASP A 464 -1.83 13.29 23.95
CA ASP A 464 -0.87 14.37 24.23
C ASP A 464 -0.10 14.17 25.56
N LYS A 465 -0.48 13.17 26.38
CA LYS A 465 0.10 12.89 27.70
C LYS A 465 0.84 11.56 27.77
N LEU A 466 1.12 10.92 26.63
CA LEU A 466 1.78 9.60 26.62
C LEU A 466 3.24 9.70 27.05
N THR A 467 3.70 8.72 27.81
CA THR A 467 5.12 8.51 28.13
C THR A 467 5.81 7.85 26.94
N PHE A 468 6.99 8.31 26.59
CA PHE A 468 7.82 7.68 25.57
C PHE A 468 8.65 6.58 26.20
N ASP A 469 8.62 5.41 25.56
CA ASP A 469 9.37 4.25 26.00
C ASP A 469 10.86 4.45 25.68
N SER A 470 11.74 4.28 26.66
CA SER A 470 13.19 4.49 26.52
C SER A 470 13.86 3.58 25.49
N ASP A 471 13.26 2.43 25.21
CA ASP A 471 13.81 1.40 24.34
C ASP A 471 13.41 1.54 22.87
N VAL A 472 12.60 2.56 22.55
CA VAL A 472 12.13 2.83 21.18
C VAL A 472 12.44 4.26 20.76
N SER A 473 12.51 4.51 19.44
CA SER A 473 12.69 5.86 18.91
C SER A 473 11.59 6.80 19.41
N PRO A 474 11.92 8.04 19.81
CA PRO A 474 10.94 9.07 20.12
C PRO A 474 9.91 9.29 19.01
N TYR A 475 10.26 9.00 17.76
CA TYR A 475 9.34 9.04 16.63
C TYR A 475 8.09 8.19 16.85
N VAL A 476 8.20 7.05 17.52
CA VAL A 476 7.03 6.21 17.87
C VAL A 476 6.04 7.00 18.71
N GLY A 477 6.51 7.77 19.68
CA GLY A 477 5.66 8.63 20.50
C GLY A 477 4.99 9.74 19.69
N TYR A 478 5.73 10.38 18.75
CA TYR A 478 5.17 11.42 17.88
C TYR A 478 4.15 10.88 16.90
N SER A 479 4.27 9.61 16.47
CA SER A 479 3.41 9.01 15.47
C SER A 479 2.03 8.59 16.02
N ILE A 480 1.86 8.43 17.33
CA ILE A 480 0.62 7.87 17.91
C ILE A 480 -0.61 8.74 17.61
N LYS A 481 -0.54 10.06 17.86
CA LYS A 481 -1.70 10.93 17.61
C LYS A 481 -2.10 10.98 16.13
N PRO A 482 -1.18 11.17 15.17
CA PRO A 482 -1.48 11.00 13.75
C PRO A 482 -2.06 9.62 13.39
N MET A 483 -1.51 8.53 13.92
CA MET A 483 -2.07 7.19 13.69
C MET A 483 -3.52 7.06 14.18
N LEU A 484 -3.85 7.63 15.35
CA LEU A 484 -5.22 7.66 15.88
C LEU A 484 -6.15 8.47 14.98
N ILE A 485 -5.71 9.62 14.49
CA ILE A 485 -6.48 10.48 13.56
C ILE A 485 -6.76 9.71 12.25
N LEU A 486 -5.76 9.01 11.71
CA LEU A 486 -5.94 8.20 10.51
C LEU A 486 -6.88 7.01 10.75
N ALA A 487 -6.72 6.30 11.87
CA ALA A 487 -7.61 5.20 12.26
C ALA A 487 -9.06 5.68 12.37
N ARG A 488 -9.27 6.84 12.99
CA ARG A 488 -10.59 7.49 13.10
C ARG A 488 -11.19 7.81 11.73
N ALA A 489 -10.37 8.38 10.81
CA ALA A 489 -10.78 8.68 9.43
C ALA A 489 -11.19 7.42 8.64
N ILE A 490 -10.43 6.32 8.79
CA ILE A 490 -10.73 5.04 8.14
C ILE A 490 -12.06 4.47 8.65
N LEU A 491 -12.25 4.43 9.98
CA LEU A 491 -13.49 3.93 10.59
C LEU A 491 -14.70 4.79 10.20
N THR A 492 -14.55 6.12 10.17
CA THR A 492 -15.61 7.04 9.73
C THR A 492 -15.96 6.81 8.26
N SER A 493 -14.97 6.68 7.38
CA SER A 493 -15.22 6.40 5.95
C SER A 493 -15.95 5.06 5.76
N ALA A 494 -15.61 4.03 6.56
CA ALA A 494 -16.28 2.74 6.54
C ALA A 494 -17.71 2.80 7.10
N LEU A 495 -17.97 3.65 8.09
CA LEU A 495 -19.29 3.86 8.68
C LEU A 495 -20.23 4.56 7.69
N GLU A 496 -19.75 5.60 7.02
CA GLU A 496 -20.53 6.41 6.08
C GLU A 496 -20.87 5.69 4.78
N ARG A 497 -20.06 4.73 4.33
CA ARG A 497 -20.39 3.90 3.16
C ARG A 497 -21.34 2.77 3.55
N LYS A 498 -22.63 2.95 3.27
CA LYS A 498 -23.72 2.00 3.61
C LYS A 498 -24.04 1.07 2.43
N GLU A 499 -23.05 0.30 2.01
CA GLU A 499 -23.15 -0.73 0.95
C GLU A 499 -22.07 -1.79 1.13
N THR A 500 -22.14 -2.88 0.38
CA THR A 500 -21.05 -3.82 0.17
C THR A 500 -20.47 -3.64 -1.24
N ARG A 501 -19.15 -3.31 -1.34
CA ARG A 501 -18.44 -3.12 -2.62
C ARG A 501 -16.97 -3.50 -2.48
N GLY A 502 -16.49 -4.44 -3.30
CA GLY A 502 -15.10 -4.88 -3.29
C GLY A 502 -14.62 -5.32 -1.91
N ALA A 503 -13.55 -4.71 -1.41
CA ALA A 503 -12.97 -5.03 -0.11
C ALA A 503 -13.75 -4.44 1.09
N HIS A 504 -14.79 -3.65 0.86
CA HIS A 504 -15.68 -3.14 1.91
C HIS A 504 -16.96 -3.98 1.97
N ILE A 505 -17.07 -4.85 2.98
CA ILE A 505 -18.17 -5.79 3.14
C ILE A 505 -18.94 -5.44 4.42
N ARG A 506 -20.18 -4.95 4.26
CA ARG A 506 -21.11 -4.58 5.34
C ARG A 506 -22.15 -5.69 5.50
N GLU A 507 -22.19 -6.36 6.65
CA GLU A 507 -23.22 -7.38 6.93
C GLU A 507 -24.61 -6.76 7.10
N ASP A 508 -24.66 -5.53 7.60
CA ASP A 508 -25.88 -4.73 7.76
C ASP A 508 -26.34 -4.03 6.47
N TYR A 509 -25.45 -3.95 5.44
CA TYR A 509 -25.75 -3.42 4.10
C TYR A 509 -25.12 -4.34 3.03
N PRO A 510 -25.65 -5.57 2.82
CA PRO A 510 -24.99 -6.59 2.01
C PRO A 510 -24.99 -6.29 0.50
N GLU A 511 -25.88 -5.42 0.03
CA GLU A 511 -26.04 -5.11 -1.39
C GLU A 511 -25.22 -3.90 -1.82
N ARG A 512 -24.92 -3.83 -3.13
CA ARG A 512 -24.39 -2.60 -3.74
C ARG A 512 -25.50 -1.56 -3.84
N ASN A 513 -25.15 -0.31 -3.61
CA ASN A 513 -26.05 0.83 -3.76
C ASN A 513 -25.47 1.81 -4.81
N SER A 514 -26.28 2.17 -5.81
CA SER A 514 -25.88 3.09 -6.89
C SER A 514 -25.54 4.50 -6.39
N GLU A 515 -26.09 4.93 -5.25
CA GLU A 515 -25.74 6.22 -4.63
C GLU A 515 -24.28 6.29 -4.21
N TYR A 516 -23.66 5.13 -3.91
CA TYR A 516 -22.26 4.98 -3.53
C TYR A 516 -21.35 4.55 -4.71
N GLU A 517 -21.82 4.60 -5.96
CA GLU A 517 -20.98 4.34 -7.15
C GLU A 517 -20.02 5.53 -7.41
N SER A 518 -19.21 5.81 -6.40
CA SER A 518 -18.36 7.00 -6.30
C SER A 518 -17.25 6.77 -5.27
N CYS A 519 -16.19 7.57 -5.35
CA CYS A 519 -15.13 7.58 -4.36
C CYS A 519 -15.55 8.32 -3.09
N SER A 520 -15.13 7.83 -1.93
CA SER A 520 -15.21 8.59 -0.67
C SER A 520 -14.06 9.59 -0.60
N ILE A 521 -14.34 10.81 -0.22
CA ILE A 521 -13.36 11.87 0.08
C ILE A 521 -13.51 12.26 1.54
N CYS A 522 -12.43 12.12 2.31
CA CYS A 522 -12.39 12.46 3.71
C CYS A 522 -11.55 13.73 3.93
N THR A 523 -12.10 14.71 4.66
CA THR A 523 -11.43 15.96 5.04
C THR A 523 -11.43 16.13 6.56
N TYR A 524 -10.43 16.85 7.09
CA TYR A 524 -10.26 17.12 8.52
C TYR A 524 -10.34 18.61 8.77
N GLN A 525 -11.30 19.04 9.57
CA GLN A 525 -11.53 20.44 9.89
C GLN A 525 -11.99 20.58 11.34
N GLY A 526 -11.33 21.45 12.10
CA GLY A 526 -11.72 21.72 13.49
C GLY A 526 -11.65 20.53 14.43
N GLY A 527 -10.89 19.48 14.10
CA GLY A 527 -10.83 18.23 14.87
C GLY A 527 -11.83 17.17 14.42
N GLU A 528 -12.65 17.46 13.42
CA GLU A 528 -13.71 16.55 12.93
C GLU A 528 -13.41 16.00 11.53
N HIS A 529 -13.94 14.80 11.27
CA HIS A 529 -13.82 14.08 10.01
C HIS A 529 -15.10 14.23 9.21
N HIS A 530 -15.01 14.72 7.99
CA HIS A 530 -16.14 14.84 7.08
C HIS A 530 -15.92 13.96 5.85
N VAL A 531 -16.87 13.06 5.58
CA VAL A 531 -16.85 12.16 4.43
C VAL A 531 -17.90 12.61 3.42
N SER A 532 -17.49 12.71 2.16
CA SER A 532 -18.39 12.99 1.03
C SER A 532 -18.11 11.98 -0.10
N PHE A 533 -19.09 11.78 -0.97
CA PHE A 533 -18.96 10.85 -2.09
C PHE A 533 -18.98 11.63 -3.39
N LYS A 534 -17.98 11.39 -4.26
CA LYS A 534 -17.82 12.06 -5.56
C LYS A 534 -17.42 11.06 -6.64
N LYS A 535 -17.98 11.22 -7.83
CA LYS A 535 -17.50 10.51 -9.02
C LYS A 535 -16.14 11.05 -9.43
N GLU A 536 -15.23 10.16 -9.85
CA GLU A 536 -13.86 10.54 -10.18
C GLU A 536 -13.78 11.43 -11.44
N ASP A 537 -14.73 11.33 -12.35
CA ASP A 537 -14.81 12.14 -13.56
C ASP A 537 -15.36 13.57 -13.29
N GLU A 538 -15.77 13.88 -12.07
CA GLU A 538 -16.29 15.20 -11.63
C GLU A 538 -15.25 15.99 -10.79
N GLU A 539 -13.99 15.54 -10.77
CA GLU A 539 -12.88 16.13 -10.01
C GLU A 539 -11.99 17.06 -10.81
#